data_30866beb04f63d04accf160b55895b52
#
_entry.id   30866beb04f63d04accf160b55895b52
#
_cell.length_a   1.000
_cell.length_b   1.000
_cell.length_c   1.000
_cell.angle_alpha   90.00
_cell.angle_beta   90.00
_cell.angle_gamma   90.00
#
_symmetry.space_group_name_H-M   'P 1'
#
loop_
_entity.id
_entity.type
_entity.pdbx_description
1 polymer ?
#
loop_
_entity_poly.entity_id
_entity_poly.type
_entity_poly.pdbx_seq_one_letter_code
_entity_poly.pdbx_strand_id
1 'polypeptide(L)'
;MTPARRRPGFARRAIAASLALTLATGLLPSTPQALAADNGSSASGEPVSLNFVNAEIGGVIQAISKISGRNFIIDPRVKGTLNIVTARPVARHLTYSILLSALRLQGYAAVEGDGVTKIVPEADAKLHAVPVGKGKGAGGGDRLTTQIFNLKHESASQLVPVIRPLVSPNNTVTAY
;
A
#
# COMPACT_ATOMS: atom_id res chain seq x y z
N MET A 1 25.41 18.35 -55.02
CA MET A 1 24.46 18.54 -56.16
C MET A 1 23.09 18.77 -55.59
N THR A 2 22.72 20.05 -55.48
CA THR A 2 21.37 20.59 -55.43
C THR A 2 20.77 20.55 -56.83
N PRO A 3 19.44 20.58 -57.06
CA PRO A 3 18.57 21.72 -56.79
C PRO A 3 17.15 21.38 -56.30
N ALA A 4 16.48 22.19 -55.53
CA ALA A 4 15.83 23.48 -55.75
C ALA A 4 14.41 23.45 -56.40
N ARG A 5 13.50 24.18 -55.67
CA ARG A 5 12.30 24.91 -56.17
C ARG A 5 11.02 24.10 -56.42
N ARG A 6 9.82 24.48 -56.02
CA ARG A 6 9.15 25.79 -56.17
C ARG A 6 7.86 25.83 -55.36
N ARG A 7 7.56 26.96 -54.74
CA ARG A 7 6.20 27.50 -54.53
C ARG A 7 5.80 28.21 -55.85
N PRO A 8 4.54 28.41 -56.21
CA PRO A 8 3.66 29.47 -55.74
C PRO A 8 2.17 29.00 -55.74
N GLY A 9 1.17 29.76 -55.44
CA GLY A 9 0.86 31.16 -55.51
C GLY A 9 -0.58 31.47 -55.06
N PHE A 10 -0.73 32.67 -54.76
CA PHE A 10 -1.90 33.47 -54.51
C PHE A 10 -3.13 33.23 -55.40
N ALA A 11 -4.33 33.33 -54.84
CA ALA A 11 -5.44 34.01 -55.48
C ALA A 11 -6.45 34.50 -54.44
N ARG A 12 -6.46 35.80 -54.31
CA ARG A 12 -7.53 36.67 -53.77
C ARG A 12 -8.75 36.55 -54.62
N ARG A 13 -9.94 36.52 -54.05
CA ARG A 13 -11.15 37.18 -54.63
C ARG A 13 -12.11 37.56 -53.51
N ALA A 14 -12.26 38.81 -53.32
CA ALA A 14 -13.32 39.48 -52.62
C ALA A 14 -14.59 39.49 -53.49
N ILE A 15 -15.75 39.60 -52.89
CA ILE A 15 -16.97 40.33 -53.28
C ILE A 15 -18.05 39.99 -52.25
N ALA A 16 -18.34 40.89 -51.35
CA ALA A 16 -19.46 41.89 -51.31
C ALA A 16 -20.80 41.34 -50.78
N ALA A 17 -21.14 41.86 -49.63
CA ALA A 17 -22.42 42.45 -49.22
C ALA A 17 -23.71 41.61 -49.32
N SER A 18 -24.32 41.34 -48.16
CA SER A 18 -25.76 41.65 -47.99
C SER A 18 -26.09 41.73 -46.48
N LEU A 19 -26.63 42.83 -46.14
CA LEU A 19 -27.22 43.33 -44.91
C LEU A 19 -28.55 42.61 -44.67
N ALA A 20 -28.71 41.94 -43.54
CA ALA A 20 -30.03 41.62 -42.97
C ALA A 20 -29.97 41.64 -41.46
N LEU A 21 -30.51 42.67 -40.91
CA LEU A 21 -30.83 42.96 -39.53
C LEU A 21 -31.97 42.07 -39.07
N THR A 22 -31.70 41.17 -38.10
CA THR A 22 -32.74 40.63 -37.19
C THR A 22 -32.23 40.55 -35.80
N LEU A 23 -32.72 41.47 -35.01
CA LEU A 23 -32.60 41.59 -33.58
C LEU A 23 -33.46 40.48 -32.94
N ALA A 24 -32.86 39.45 -32.32
CA ALA A 24 -33.55 38.55 -31.45
C ALA A 24 -32.69 38.32 -30.19
N THR A 25 -33.08 39.08 -29.19
CA THR A 25 -32.64 38.97 -27.80
C THR A 25 -33.01 37.60 -27.25
N GLY A 26 -32.08 36.68 -27.26
CA GLY A 26 -32.19 35.40 -26.59
C GLY A 26 -31.21 35.34 -25.41
N LEU A 27 -31.68 35.75 -24.24
CA LEU A 27 -30.98 35.63 -23.00
C LEU A 27 -30.98 34.12 -22.59
N LEU A 28 -29.96 33.38 -22.99
CA LEU A 28 -29.73 32.03 -22.50
C LEU A 28 -29.04 32.12 -21.12
N PRO A 29 -29.65 31.57 -20.09
CA PRO A 29 -28.94 31.44 -18.82
C PRO A 29 -27.80 30.40 -19.00
N SER A 30 -26.56 30.89 -19.00
CA SER A 30 -25.39 30.04 -18.85
C SER A 30 -25.42 29.40 -17.44
N THR A 31 -25.91 28.17 -17.38
CA THR A 31 -25.70 27.32 -16.20
C THR A 31 -24.19 27.10 -16.06
N PRO A 32 -23.58 27.43 -14.91
CA PRO A 32 -22.23 27.00 -14.65
C PRO A 32 -22.26 25.47 -14.54
N GLN A 33 -21.71 24.81 -15.56
CA GLN A 33 -21.37 23.42 -15.48
C GLN A 33 -20.29 23.31 -14.39
N ALA A 34 -20.70 22.99 -13.17
CA ALA A 34 -19.80 22.55 -12.15
C ALA A 34 -19.08 21.33 -12.72
N LEU A 35 -17.79 21.49 -13.05
CA LEU A 35 -16.90 20.38 -13.21
C LEU A 35 -16.95 19.64 -11.86
N ALA A 36 -17.74 18.57 -11.82
CA ALA A 36 -17.57 17.55 -10.81
C ALA A 36 -16.16 17.06 -10.98
N ALA A 37 -15.25 17.54 -10.14
CA ALA A 37 -13.98 16.89 -9.91
C ALA A 37 -14.35 15.48 -9.45
N ASP A 38 -14.25 14.55 -10.35
CA ASP A 38 -14.20 13.12 -10.04
C ASP A 38 -12.93 12.94 -9.19
N ASN A 39 -13.09 13.18 -7.90
CA ASN A 39 -12.12 12.77 -6.91
C ASN A 39 -12.11 11.26 -6.99
N GLY A 40 -11.14 10.76 -7.79
CA GLY A 40 -10.83 9.36 -7.90
C GLY A 40 -11.00 8.72 -6.54
N SER A 41 -11.98 7.87 -6.45
CA SER A 41 -12.35 7.07 -5.29
C SER A 41 -11.13 6.25 -4.91
N SER A 42 -10.25 6.85 -4.14
CA SER A 42 -9.29 6.14 -3.33
C SER A 42 -10.11 5.15 -2.52
N ALA A 43 -9.75 3.89 -2.56
CA ALA A 43 -10.35 2.80 -1.80
C ALA A 43 -10.14 2.97 -0.27
N SER A 44 -10.43 4.15 0.24
CA SER A 44 -10.48 4.53 1.64
C SER A 44 -11.90 4.26 2.11
N GLY A 45 -12.20 2.97 2.39
CA GLY A 45 -13.42 2.63 3.08
C GLY A 45 -13.54 3.45 4.37
N GLU A 46 -14.78 3.69 4.80
CA GLU A 46 -15.12 4.46 5.99
C GLU A 46 -14.18 4.16 7.16
N PRO A 47 -13.67 5.19 7.87
CA PRO A 47 -12.78 4.98 9.02
C PRO A 47 -13.47 4.15 10.11
N VAL A 48 -12.73 3.28 10.77
CA VAL A 48 -13.24 2.35 11.77
C VAL A 48 -12.58 2.59 13.11
N SER A 49 -13.34 2.63 14.18
CA SER A 49 -12.81 2.64 15.55
C SER A 49 -12.62 1.21 16.04
N LEU A 50 -11.44 0.92 16.56
CA LEU A 50 -11.12 -0.37 17.16
C LEU A 50 -11.10 -0.21 18.69
N ASN A 51 -11.93 -0.98 19.36
CA ASN A 51 -11.95 -1.03 20.82
C ASN A 51 -12.07 -2.50 21.26
N PHE A 52 -10.93 -3.14 21.42
CA PHE A 52 -10.82 -4.50 21.91
C PHE A 52 -10.07 -4.47 23.24
N VAL A 53 -10.75 -4.75 24.32
CA VAL A 53 -10.16 -4.81 25.67
C VAL A 53 -10.26 -6.24 26.16
N ASN A 54 -9.13 -6.85 26.46
CA ASN A 54 -9.05 -8.24 26.88
C ASN A 54 -9.79 -9.22 25.96
N ALA A 55 -9.77 -8.91 24.64
CA ALA A 55 -10.47 -9.70 23.64
C ALA A 55 -9.61 -10.88 23.17
N GLU A 56 -10.22 -12.03 22.98
CA GLU A 56 -9.54 -13.23 22.48
C GLU A 56 -8.97 -12.96 21.07
N ILE A 57 -7.73 -13.42 20.84
CA ILE A 57 -6.99 -13.21 19.58
C ILE A 57 -7.82 -13.67 18.37
N GLY A 58 -8.46 -14.84 18.45
CA GLY A 58 -9.28 -15.39 17.37
C GLY A 58 -10.45 -14.46 16.99
N GLY A 59 -11.16 -13.94 18.00
CA GLY A 59 -12.26 -12.99 17.80
C GLY A 59 -11.80 -11.68 17.18
N VAL A 60 -10.66 -11.14 17.62
CA VAL A 60 -10.07 -9.91 17.05
C VAL A 60 -9.68 -10.12 15.59
N ILE A 61 -9.02 -11.24 15.25
CA ILE A 61 -8.64 -11.57 13.89
C ILE A 61 -9.89 -11.69 13.01
N GLN A 62 -10.95 -12.34 13.48
CA GLN A 62 -12.20 -12.46 12.74
C GLN A 62 -12.85 -11.11 12.47
N ALA A 63 -12.86 -10.21 13.45
CA ALA A 63 -13.39 -8.85 13.27
C ALA A 63 -12.58 -8.07 12.23
N ILE A 64 -11.25 -8.11 12.33
CA ILE A 64 -10.37 -7.41 11.40
C ILE A 64 -10.39 -8.04 10.00
N SER A 65 -10.60 -9.36 9.89
CA SER A 65 -10.84 -10.02 8.60
C SER A 65 -12.01 -9.38 7.85
N LYS A 66 -13.13 -9.19 8.53
CA LYS A 66 -14.33 -8.54 7.95
C LYS A 66 -14.07 -7.09 7.54
N ILE A 67 -13.30 -6.34 8.35
CA ILE A 67 -12.98 -4.94 8.09
C ILE A 67 -12.01 -4.80 6.92
N SER A 68 -10.93 -5.57 6.93
CA SER A 68 -9.85 -5.47 5.95
C SER A 68 -10.10 -6.25 4.65
N GLY A 69 -11.09 -7.16 4.64
CA GLY A 69 -11.36 -8.05 3.51
C GLY A 69 -10.29 -9.12 3.28
N ARG A 70 -9.42 -9.39 4.28
CA ARG A 70 -8.33 -10.36 4.17
C ARG A 70 -8.73 -11.71 4.77
N ASN A 71 -8.23 -12.78 4.18
CA ASN A 71 -8.41 -14.14 4.69
C ASN A 71 -7.27 -14.49 5.65
N PHE A 72 -7.62 -15.07 6.80
CA PHE A 72 -6.66 -15.48 7.82
C PHE A 72 -6.78 -16.98 8.12
N ILE A 73 -5.65 -17.62 8.34
CA ILE A 73 -5.53 -18.96 8.93
C ILE A 73 -4.82 -18.79 10.25
N ILE A 74 -5.40 -19.31 11.32
CA ILE A 74 -4.87 -19.19 12.67
C ILE A 74 -4.32 -20.55 13.09
N ASP A 75 -3.05 -20.60 13.47
CA ASP A 75 -2.44 -21.80 14.05
C ASP A 75 -3.12 -22.13 15.39
N PRO A 76 -3.45 -23.39 15.70
CA PRO A 76 -4.11 -23.79 16.97
C PRO A 76 -3.33 -23.40 18.23
N ARG A 77 -2.05 -23.15 18.11
CA ARG A 77 -1.18 -22.71 19.22
C ARG A 77 -1.31 -21.22 19.52
N VAL A 78 -1.95 -20.44 18.64
CA VAL A 78 -2.20 -19.01 18.83
C VAL A 78 -3.35 -18.85 19.82
N LYS A 79 -3.02 -18.49 21.06
CA LYS A 79 -3.97 -18.30 22.15
C LYS A 79 -3.60 -17.06 22.95
N GLY A 80 -4.57 -16.49 23.65
CA GLY A 80 -4.38 -15.32 24.51
C GLY A 80 -5.36 -14.20 24.18
N THR A 81 -5.13 -13.04 24.77
CA THR A 81 -5.98 -11.87 24.64
C THR A 81 -5.19 -10.66 24.14
N LEU A 82 -5.86 -9.79 23.42
CA LEU A 82 -5.32 -8.55 22.89
C LEU A 82 -6.06 -7.33 23.43
N ASN A 83 -5.31 -6.26 23.62
CA ASN A 83 -5.83 -4.94 23.93
C ASN A 83 -5.49 -4.01 22.76
N ILE A 84 -6.51 -3.58 22.01
CA ILE A 84 -6.38 -2.62 20.92
C ILE A 84 -7.41 -1.54 21.15
N VAL A 85 -6.97 -0.33 21.46
CA VAL A 85 -7.84 0.81 21.67
C VAL A 85 -7.38 1.95 20.79
N THR A 86 -8.26 2.44 19.93
CA THR A 86 -7.97 3.60 19.08
C THR A 86 -8.79 4.80 19.57
N ALA A 87 -8.11 5.92 19.89
CA ALA A 87 -8.74 7.15 20.31
C ALA A 87 -9.52 7.85 19.18
N ARG A 88 -9.16 7.58 17.95
CA ARG A 88 -9.79 8.14 16.73
C ARG A 88 -10.05 7.02 15.71
N PRO A 89 -11.08 7.19 14.87
CA PRO A 89 -11.29 6.25 13.76
C PRO A 89 -10.06 6.17 12.86
N VAL A 90 -9.69 4.96 12.49
CA VAL A 90 -8.52 4.68 11.63
C VAL A 90 -8.97 4.17 10.26
N ALA A 91 -8.20 4.47 9.23
CA ALA A 91 -8.48 3.97 7.89
C ALA A 91 -8.40 2.44 7.86
N ARG A 92 -9.25 1.79 7.07
CA ARG A 92 -9.33 0.31 7.00
C ARG A 92 -8.01 -0.36 6.71
N HIS A 93 -7.17 0.22 5.85
CA HIS A 93 -5.86 -0.36 5.53
C HIS A 93 -4.89 -0.36 6.73
N LEU A 94 -5.07 0.57 7.69
CA LEU A 94 -4.25 0.63 8.90
C LEU A 94 -4.66 -0.41 9.95
N THR A 95 -5.92 -0.89 9.91
CA THR A 95 -6.40 -1.89 10.89
C THR A 95 -5.56 -3.16 10.85
N TYR A 96 -5.13 -3.57 9.66
CA TYR A 96 -4.25 -4.71 9.49
C TYR A 96 -2.86 -4.48 10.12
N SER A 97 -2.26 -3.31 9.91
CA SER A 97 -0.96 -2.98 10.52
C SER A 97 -1.04 -2.93 12.06
N ILE A 98 -2.13 -2.41 12.60
CA ILE A 98 -2.39 -2.39 14.04
C ILE A 98 -2.50 -3.82 14.58
N LEU A 99 -3.21 -4.71 13.87
CA LEU A 99 -3.30 -6.12 14.25
C LEU A 99 -1.92 -6.78 14.27
N LEU A 100 -1.10 -6.57 13.24
CA LEU A 100 0.25 -7.13 13.16
C LEU A 100 1.10 -6.70 14.36
N SER A 101 1.08 -5.41 14.70
CA SER A 101 1.81 -4.88 15.85
C SER A 101 1.33 -5.50 17.16
N ALA A 102 0.01 -5.64 17.34
CA ALA A 102 -0.56 -6.26 18.54
C ALA A 102 -0.22 -7.75 18.66
N LEU A 103 -0.26 -8.50 17.55
CA LEU A 103 0.13 -9.92 17.52
C LEU A 103 1.61 -10.10 17.85
N ARG A 104 2.47 -9.22 17.36
CA ARG A 104 3.91 -9.27 17.62
C ARG A 104 4.24 -9.07 19.10
N LEU A 105 3.52 -8.20 19.80
CA LEU A 105 3.67 -8.03 21.25
C LEU A 105 3.35 -9.31 22.02
N GLN A 106 2.52 -10.20 21.47
CA GLN A 106 2.19 -11.51 22.03
C GLN A 106 3.10 -12.64 21.52
N GLY A 107 4.12 -12.32 20.72
CA GLY A 107 5.05 -13.31 20.16
C GLY A 107 4.51 -14.08 18.96
N TYR A 108 3.51 -13.52 18.26
CA TYR A 108 2.96 -14.09 17.03
C TYR A 108 3.35 -13.25 15.82
N ALA A 109 3.44 -13.90 14.67
CA ALA A 109 3.74 -13.25 13.41
C ALA A 109 2.74 -13.68 12.33
N ALA A 110 2.54 -12.78 11.36
CA ALA A 110 1.74 -13.05 10.18
C ALA A 110 2.65 -13.37 9.00
N VAL A 111 2.41 -14.50 8.35
CA VAL A 111 3.09 -14.93 7.12
C VAL A 111 2.08 -14.82 5.98
N GLU A 112 2.36 -13.95 5.01
CA GLU A 112 1.52 -13.78 3.83
C GLU A 112 1.95 -14.76 2.73
N GLY A 113 0.98 -15.45 2.12
CA GLY A 113 1.20 -16.35 1.00
C GLY A 113 -0.11 -16.75 0.35
N ASP A 114 -0.13 -16.88 -0.97
CA ASP A 114 -1.25 -17.39 -1.77
C ASP A 114 -2.60 -16.69 -1.49
N GLY A 115 -2.57 -15.38 -1.23
CA GLY A 115 -3.79 -14.60 -0.93
C GLY A 115 -4.37 -14.82 0.48
N VAL A 116 -3.67 -15.55 1.33
CA VAL A 116 -4.06 -15.84 2.72
C VAL A 116 -2.95 -15.41 3.68
N THR A 117 -3.33 -14.90 4.83
CA THR A 117 -2.41 -14.55 5.92
C THR A 117 -2.46 -15.62 7.00
N LYS A 118 -1.36 -16.30 7.23
CA LYS A 118 -1.21 -17.30 8.29
C LYS A 118 -0.69 -16.64 9.56
N ILE A 119 -1.38 -16.80 10.67
CA ILE A 119 -0.92 -16.35 12.00
C ILE A 119 -0.31 -17.53 12.71
N VAL A 120 0.99 -17.43 13.02
CA VAL A 120 1.79 -18.49 13.63
C VAL A 120 2.69 -17.90 14.73
N PRO A 121 3.22 -18.72 15.64
CA PRO A 121 4.26 -18.28 16.57
C PRO A 121 5.46 -17.70 15.82
N GLU A 122 6.08 -16.64 16.35
CA GLU A 122 7.21 -15.95 15.69
C GLU A 122 8.37 -16.89 15.37
N ALA A 123 8.62 -17.87 16.22
CA ALA A 123 9.67 -18.87 16.01
C ALA A 123 9.43 -19.69 14.72
N ASP A 124 8.18 -20.06 14.46
CA ASP A 124 7.81 -20.85 13.29
C ASP A 124 7.70 -19.99 12.02
N ALA A 125 7.30 -18.73 12.18
CA ALA A 125 7.23 -17.80 11.06
C ALA A 125 8.55 -17.68 10.28
N LYS A 126 9.69 -17.85 10.97
CA LYS A 126 11.04 -17.83 10.37
C LYS A 126 11.34 -19.05 9.50
N LEU A 127 10.60 -20.14 9.69
CA LEU A 127 10.74 -21.39 8.91
C LEU A 127 9.89 -21.38 7.65
N HIS A 128 8.89 -20.50 7.60
CA HIS A 128 8.07 -20.33 6.40
C HIS A 128 8.78 -19.45 5.36
N ALA A 129 8.43 -19.66 4.08
CA ALA A 129 8.95 -18.85 3.00
C ALA A 129 8.54 -17.37 3.21
N VAL A 130 9.50 -16.57 3.64
CA VAL A 130 9.32 -15.12 3.87
C VAL A 130 9.67 -14.40 2.58
N PRO A 131 8.91 -13.39 2.15
CA PRO A 131 9.26 -12.62 0.96
C PRO A 131 10.70 -12.10 1.03
N VAL A 132 11.50 -12.43 0.01
CA VAL A 132 12.90 -12.01 -0.08
C VAL A 132 12.95 -10.68 -0.81
N GLY A 133 13.36 -9.62 -0.13
CA GLY A 133 13.59 -8.30 -0.70
C GLY A 133 15.08 -8.05 -0.96
N LYS A 134 15.43 -7.57 -2.16
CA LYS A 134 16.77 -7.04 -2.46
C LYS A 134 16.75 -5.52 -2.24
N GLY A 135 17.58 -5.03 -1.32
CA GLY A 135 17.80 -3.60 -1.13
C GLY A 135 16.96 -2.92 -0.04
N LYS A 136 17.18 -1.62 0.12
CA LYS A 136 16.52 -0.76 1.11
C LYS A 136 15.01 -0.69 0.87
N GLY A 137 14.20 -1.10 1.85
CA GLY A 137 12.80 -0.71 1.89
C GLY A 137 11.78 -1.74 1.40
N ALA A 138 12.12 -3.01 1.31
CA ALA A 138 11.12 -4.05 1.05
C ALA A 138 10.28 -4.32 2.31
N GLY A 139 9.28 -3.47 2.56
CA GLY A 139 8.28 -3.69 3.60
C GLY A 139 8.34 -2.69 4.74
N GLY A 140 7.57 -1.63 4.65
CA GLY A 140 7.20 -0.83 5.81
C GLY A 140 6.21 -1.60 6.68
N GLY A 141 6.38 -1.52 8.00
CA GLY A 141 5.50 -2.14 8.98
C GLY A 141 6.09 -3.38 9.66
N ASP A 142 5.29 -3.99 10.51
CA ASP A 142 5.65 -5.13 11.38
C ASP A 142 5.58 -6.49 10.65
N ARG A 143 6.15 -6.56 9.42
CA ARG A 143 6.22 -7.81 8.65
C ARG A 143 7.57 -8.45 8.75
N LEU A 144 7.60 -9.79 8.83
CA LEU A 144 8.85 -10.53 8.65
C LEU A 144 9.27 -10.46 7.18
N THR A 145 10.52 -10.04 6.95
CA THR A 145 11.13 -10.00 5.61
C THR A 145 12.56 -10.51 5.68
N THR A 146 13.01 -11.18 4.64
CA THR A 146 14.43 -11.53 4.47
C THR A 146 15.08 -10.51 3.56
N GLN A 147 16.14 -9.86 4.03
CA GLN A 147 16.93 -8.93 3.22
C GLN A 147 18.29 -9.53 2.86
N ILE A 148 18.66 -9.43 1.59
CA ILE A 148 19.96 -9.87 1.09
C ILE A 148 20.81 -8.63 0.82
N PHE A 149 21.98 -8.58 1.44
CA PHE A 149 22.99 -7.54 1.23
C PHE A 149 24.21 -8.13 0.53
N ASN A 150 24.52 -7.64 -0.65
CA ASN A 150 25.75 -8.02 -1.34
C ASN A 150 26.90 -7.15 -0.85
N LEU A 151 27.92 -7.77 -0.26
CA LEU A 151 29.14 -7.11 0.20
C LEU A 151 30.16 -7.04 -0.96
N LYS A 152 30.87 -5.93 -1.08
CA LYS A 152 31.84 -5.70 -2.14
C LYS A 152 33.30 -5.80 -1.69
N HIS A 153 33.56 -5.54 -0.40
CA HIS A 153 34.92 -5.34 0.12
C HIS A 153 35.30 -6.32 1.22
N GLU A 154 34.33 -6.91 1.91
CA GLU A 154 34.55 -7.80 3.04
C GLU A 154 33.80 -9.12 2.87
N SER A 155 34.35 -10.16 3.49
CA SER A 155 33.68 -11.47 3.53
C SER A 155 32.50 -11.44 4.49
N ALA A 156 31.34 -11.92 3.99
CA ALA A 156 30.13 -12.00 4.80
C ALA A 156 30.34 -12.84 6.06
N SER A 157 31.12 -13.92 6.00
CA SER A 157 31.42 -14.79 7.12
C SER A 157 32.19 -14.11 8.25
N GLN A 158 33.05 -13.14 7.92
CA GLN A 158 33.79 -12.35 8.92
C GLN A 158 32.93 -11.27 9.55
N LEU A 159 31.94 -10.75 8.84
CA LEU A 159 31.03 -9.70 9.34
C LEU A 159 29.93 -10.23 10.26
N VAL A 160 29.47 -11.46 10.06
CA VAL A 160 28.41 -12.04 10.88
C VAL A 160 28.70 -11.98 12.39
N PRO A 161 29.86 -12.41 12.92
CA PRO A 161 30.13 -12.34 14.36
C PRO A 161 30.19 -10.92 14.90
N VAL A 162 30.58 -9.93 14.07
CA VAL A 162 30.64 -8.51 14.43
C VAL A 162 29.24 -7.88 14.50
N ILE A 163 28.37 -8.26 13.57
CA ILE A 163 27.01 -7.70 13.48
C ILE A 163 26.06 -8.38 14.48
N ARG A 164 26.25 -9.65 14.77
CA ARG A 164 25.34 -10.44 15.62
C ARG A 164 24.99 -9.80 16.97
N PRO A 165 25.94 -9.17 17.71
CA PRO A 165 25.59 -8.46 18.95
C PRO A 165 24.74 -7.22 18.77
N LEU A 166 24.71 -6.64 17.56
CA LEU A 166 23.95 -5.44 17.22
C LEU A 166 22.54 -5.74 16.72
N VAL A 167 22.26 -7.02 16.44
CA VAL A 167 20.97 -7.48 15.94
C VAL A 167 20.14 -8.05 17.07
N SER A 168 18.85 -7.69 17.11
CA SER A 168 17.92 -8.23 18.11
C SER A 168 17.99 -9.76 18.17
N PRO A 169 17.86 -10.39 19.37
CA PRO A 169 17.90 -11.85 19.55
C PRO A 169 16.90 -12.60 18.66
N ASN A 170 15.79 -11.92 18.34
CA ASN A 170 14.73 -12.48 17.50
C ASN A 170 15.04 -12.47 15.99
N ASN A 171 16.14 -11.83 15.56
CA ASN A 171 16.52 -11.78 14.16
C ASN A 171 17.68 -12.74 13.89
N THR A 172 17.72 -13.28 12.67
CA THR A 172 18.77 -14.20 12.23
C THR A 172 19.66 -13.50 11.18
N VAL A 173 20.98 -13.63 11.36
CA VAL A 173 21.98 -13.16 10.38
C VAL A 173 22.81 -14.38 9.97
N THR A 174 22.86 -14.62 8.66
CA THR A 174 23.63 -15.72 8.06
C THR A 174 24.46 -15.21 6.88
N ALA A 175 25.61 -15.83 6.65
CA ALA A 175 26.44 -15.62 5.46
C ALA A 175 26.29 -16.79 4.48
N TYR A 176 26.30 -16.48 3.17
CA TYR A 176 26.31 -17.43 2.08
C TYR A 176 27.49 -17.15 1.16
#